data_9a85b929f0957befc4b73dc33087434a
#
_entry.id   9a85b929f0957befc4b73dc33087434a
#
_cell.length_a   1.000
_cell.length_b   1.000
_cell.length_c   1.000
_cell.angle_alpha   90.00
_cell.angle_beta   90.00
_cell.angle_gamma   90.00
#
_symmetry.space_group_name_H-M   'P 1'
#
loop_
_entity.id
_entity.type
_entity.pdbx_description
1 polymer ?
#
loop_
_entity_poly.entity_id
_entity_poly.type
_entity_poly.pdbx_seq_one_letter_code
_entity_poly.pdbx_strand_id
1 'polypeptide(L)'
;SFGAQAQETNFKIGLSNSFVGSEWRTQMIEEAQAAAKAWADKGVNVEVVVQSGNVDVQGQIGHVRNFMNQGVDAILINPGSPTAFDPIFAQAKARNILVVATDAEVSSKDAIYVGIDQKAWAAQSAQWLADALQGKGKIVAINGIAGNPANEARVAGYREVFAKYPDIQVMNEANAGWDQAQGQQTMQNLLATYPDINGVWVQDGMADGAWRAIEGAGKTKSIAATGEIRKDFMTRWDAEKF
;
A
#
# COMPACT_ATOMS: atom_id res chain seq x y z
N SER A 1 -32.68 7.46 -43.03
CA SER A 1 -32.08 6.97 -41.76
C SER A 1 -30.79 7.77 -41.46
N PHE A 2 -30.89 8.81 -40.64
CA PHE A 2 -29.71 9.41 -40.06
C PHE A 2 -29.21 8.49 -38.97
N GLY A 3 -28.19 7.67 -39.24
CA GLY A 3 -27.45 6.96 -38.22
C GLY A 3 -26.76 8.00 -37.33
N ALA A 4 -27.19 8.15 -36.09
CA ALA A 4 -26.44 8.88 -35.11
C ALA A 4 -25.15 8.09 -34.91
N GLN A 5 -24.04 8.58 -35.49
CA GLN A 5 -22.70 8.10 -35.20
C GLN A 5 -22.44 8.45 -33.73
N ALA A 6 -22.35 7.45 -32.89
CA ALA A 6 -21.98 7.65 -31.49
C ALA A 6 -20.64 8.38 -31.51
N GLN A 7 -20.60 9.58 -30.95
CA GLN A 7 -19.37 10.37 -30.85
C GLN A 7 -18.43 9.59 -29.92
N GLU A 8 -17.30 9.15 -30.43
CA GLU A 8 -16.27 8.50 -29.61
C GLU A 8 -15.85 9.46 -28.48
N THR A 9 -15.99 9.00 -27.26
CA THR A 9 -15.59 9.77 -26.09
C THR A 9 -14.15 9.38 -25.76
N ASN A 10 -13.25 10.34 -25.81
CA ASN A 10 -11.83 10.13 -25.55
C ASN A 10 -11.43 10.81 -24.25
N PHE A 11 -10.76 10.07 -23.37
CA PHE A 11 -10.19 10.58 -22.12
C PHE A 11 -8.69 10.28 -22.04
N LYS A 12 -7.96 11.17 -21.38
CA LYS A 12 -6.56 10.97 -21.03
C LYS A 12 -6.41 11.02 -19.53
N ILE A 13 -5.85 9.97 -18.93
CA ILE A 13 -5.66 9.83 -17.48
C ILE A 13 -4.18 9.72 -17.17
N GLY A 14 -3.66 10.60 -16.32
CA GLY A 14 -2.32 10.48 -15.75
C GLY A 14 -2.34 9.52 -14.55
N LEU A 15 -1.42 8.55 -14.50
CA LEU A 15 -1.24 7.65 -13.36
C LEU A 15 0.13 7.88 -12.72
N SER A 16 0.16 8.21 -11.42
CA SER A 16 1.40 8.48 -10.68
C SER A 16 1.57 7.59 -9.46
N ASN A 17 2.74 6.93 -9.38
CA ASN A 17 3.26 6.32 -8.17
C ASN A 17 4.62 6.94 -7.81
N SER A 18 4.89 7.12 -6.52
CA SER A 18 6.19 7.56 -6.00
C SER A 18 7.15 6.39 -5.73
N PHE A 19 6.66 5.15 -5.85
CA PHE A 19 7.40 3.93 -5.59
C PHE A 19 6.86 2.81 -6.47
N VAL A 20 7.73 1.97 -7.01
CA VAL A 20 7.37 0.85 -7.89
C VAL A 20 8.03 -0.48 -7.49
N GLY A 21 8.68 -0.54 -6.34
CA GLY A 21 9.40 -1.71 -5.86
C GLY A 21 8.54 -2.86 -5.33
N SER A 22 7.20 -2.75 -5.37
CA SER A 22 6.30 -3.83 -4.96
C SER A 22 5.41 -4.30 -6.11
N GLU A 23 5.05 -5.58 -6.11
CA GLU A 23 4.12 -6.16 -7.08
C GLU A 23 2.74 -5.48 -7.04
N TRP A 24 2.30 -5.01 -5.86
CA TRP A 24 1.05 -4.27 -5.74
C TRP A 24 1.03 -3.02 -6.64
N ARG A 25 2.17 -2.31 -6.75
CA ARG A 25 2.29 -1.09 -7.58
C ARG A 25 2.29 -1.41 -9.07
N THR A 26 2.98 -2.47 -9.47
CA THR A 26 2.97 -2.91 -10.87
C THR A 26 1.61 -3.42 -11.28
N GLN A 27 0.95 -4.20 -10.43
CA GLN A 27 -0.42 -4.64 -10.64
C GLN A 27 -1.41 -3.48 -10.76
N MET A 28 -1.30 -2.45 -9.90
CA MET A 28 -2.13 -1.24 -10.00
C MET A 28 -2.04 -0.60 -11.39
N ILE A 29 -0.84 -0.51 -11.98
CA ILE A 29 -0.65 0.02 -13.33
C ILE A 29 -1.31 -0.87 -14.38
N GLU A 30 -1.07 -2.17 -14.29
CA GLU A 30 -1.63 -3.18 -15.21
C GLU A 30 -3.17 -3.18 -15.18
N GLU A 31 -3.77 -3.12 -13.99
CA GLU A 31 -5.22 -3.08 -13.82
C GLU A 31 -5.83 -1.77 -14.35
N ALA A 32 -5.15 -0.63 -14.18
CA ALA A 32 -5.60 0.64 -14.76
C ALA A 32 -5.59 0.58 -16.30
N GLN A 33 -4.56 -0.02 -16.90
CA GLN A 33 -4.47 -0.21 -18.35
C GLN A 33 -5.50 -1.23 -18.85
N ALA A 34 -5.73 -2.31 -18.12
CA ALA A 34 -6.76 -3.30 -18.45
C ALA A 34 -8.18 -2.70 -18.37
N ALA A 35 -8.45 -1.88 -17.36
CA ALA A 35 -9.71 -1.16 -17.25
C ALA A 35 -9.93 -0.19 -18.42
N ALA A 36 -8.89 0.56 -18.83
CA ALA A 36 -8.95 1.44 -19.99
C ALA A 36 -9.33 0.66 -21.27
N LYS A 37 -8.71 -0.50 -21.50
CA LYS A 37 -9.01 -1.38 -22.62
C LYS A 37 -10.46 -1.89 -22.57
N ALA A 38 -10.96 -2.29 -21.39
CA ALA A 38 -12.33 -2.75 -21.21
C ALA A 38 -13.39 -1.66 -21.49
N TRP A 39 -13.03 -0.38 -21.30
CA TRP A 39 -13.88 0.75 -21.65
C TRP A 39 -13.86 1.03 -23.16
N ALA A 40 -12.75 0.79 -23.87
CA ALA A 40 -12.70 0.92 -25.32
C ALA A 40 -13.69 -0.02 -26.01
N ASP A 41 -13.89 -1.23 -25.50
CA ASP A 41 -14.90 -2.18 -25.99
C ASP A 41 -16.35 -1.66 -25.82
N LYS A 42 -16.55 -0.62 -25.00
CA LYS A 42 -17.83 0.07 -24.78
C LYS A 42 -17.94 1.39 -25.52
N GLY A 43 -16.99 1.70 -26.41
CA GLY A 43 -16.95 2.95 -27.19
C GLY A 43 -16.37 4.15 -26.42
N VAL A 44 -15.68 3.93 -25.29
CA VAL A 44 -15.00 4.98 -24.53
C VAL A 44 -13.51 4.73 -24.59
N ASN A 45 -12.79 5.55 -25.33
CA ASN A 45 -11.32 5.45 -25.43
C ASN A 45 -10.66 6.14 -24.23
N VAL A 46 -9.79 5.42 -23.52
CA VAL A 46 -9.04 5.95 -22.38
C VAL A 46 -7.54 5.72 -22.62
N GLU A 47 -6.79 6.81 -22.75
CA GLU A 47 -5.32 6.79 -22.75
C GLU A 47 -4.82 6.89 -21.31
N VAL A 48 -4.01 5.93 -20.84
CA VAL A 48 -3.35 5.96 -19.53
C VAL A 48 -1.89 6.35 -19.70
N VAL A 49 -1.54 7.55 -19.24
CA VAL A 49 -0.16 8.06 -19.23
C VAL A 49 0.46 7.78 -17.89
N VAL A 50 1.44 6.88 -17.85
CA VAL A 50 2.07 6.43 -16.60
C VAL A 50 3.34 7.23 -16.33
N GLN A 51 3.44 7.83 -15.14
CA GLN A 51 4.68 8.36 -14.57
C GLN A 51 4.85 7.73 -13.18
N SER A 52 5.65 6.70 -13.12
CA SER A 52 5.89 5.92 -11.91
C SER A 52 7.38 5.61 -11.79
N GLY A 53 7.89 5.73 -10.57
CA GLY A 53 9.30 5.51 -10.29
C GLY A 53 9.62 5.78 -8.82
N ASN A 54 10.82 5.46 -8.40
CA ASN A 54 11.28 5.78 -7.04
C ASN A 54 11.65 7.26 -6.99
N VAL A 55 10.68 8.09 -6.65
CA VAL A 55 10.83 9.54 -6.53
C VAL A 55 10.37 10.02 -5.16
N ASP A 56 10.91 11.13 -4.72
CA ASP A 56 10.43 11.82 -3.54
C ASP A 56 9.09 12.56 -3.82
N VAL A 57 8.56 13.20 -2.79
CA VAL A 57 7.31 13.97 -2.89
C VAL A 57 7.40 15.07 -3.94
N GLN A 58 8.55 15.73 -4.09
CA GLN A 58 8.75 16.80 -5.09
C GLN A 58 8.77 16.23 -6.51
N GLY A 59 9.40 15.08 -6.71
CA GLY A 59 9.35 14.35 -7.99
C GLY A 59 7.91 13.96 -8.35
N GLN A 60 7.14 13.50 -7.38
CA GLN A 60 5.74 13.15 -7.63
C GLN A 60 4.85 14.38 -7.90
N ILE A 61 5.10 15.52 -7.26
CA ILE A 61 4.48 16.81 -7.62
C ILE A 61 4.85 17.19 -9.07
N GLY A 62 6.09 16.89 -9.49
CA GLY A 62 6.52 17.04 -10.89
C GLY A 62 5.69 16.20 -11.85
N HIS A 63 5.34 14.95 -11.50
CA HIS A 63 4.43 14.12 -12.30
C HIS A 63 3.07 14.81 -12.49
N VAL A 64 2.47 15.33 -11.42
CA VAL A 64 1.17 16.04 -11.50
C VAL A 64 1.25 17.27 -12.42
N ARG A 65 2.34 18.06 -12.32
CA ARG A 65 2.56 19.20 -13.23
C ARG A 65 2.67 18.76 -14.68
N ASN A 66 3.40 17.69 -14.95
CA ASN A 66 3.55 17.14 -16.30
C ASN A 66 2.22 16.68 -16.88
N PHE A 67 1.37 16.01 -16.09
CA PHE A 67 0.04 15.62 -16.52
C PHE A 67 -0.84 16.84 -16.84
N MET A 68 -0.83 17.87 -15.98
CA MET A 68 -1.55 19.11 -16.25
C MET A 68 -1.08 19.78 -17.56
N ASN A 69 0.22 19.76 -17.85
CA ASN A 69 0.78 20.32 -19.09
C ASN A 69 0.44 19.47 -20.32
N GLN A 70 0.22 18.17 -20.17
CA GLN A 70 -0.23 17.27 -21.22
C GLN A 70 -1.75 17.32 -21.44
N GLY A 71 -2.48 18.10 -20.64
CA GLY A 71 -3.93 18.27 -20.78
C GLY A 71 -4.70 16.98 -20.47
N VAL A 72 -4.33 16.27 -19.42
CA VAL A 72 -5.11 15.09 -18.98
C VAL A 72 -6.46 15.53 -18.41
N ASP A 73 -7.47 14.66 -18.52
CA ASP A 73 -8.80 14.88 -17.96
C ASP A 73 -8.87 14.50 -16.48
N ALA A 74 -8.07 13.50 -16.08
CA ALA A 74 -7.99 13.06 -14.70
C ALA A 74 -6.57 12.63 -14.33
N ILE A 75 -6.29 12.64 -13.02
CA ILE A 75 -5.05 12.15 -12.42
C ILE A 75 -5.40 11.11 -11.37
N LEU A 76 -4.90 9.89 -11.56
CA LEU A 76 -4.93 8.82 -10.59
C LEU A 76 -3.56 8.79 -9.89
N ILE A 77 -3.53 9.00 -8.58
CA ILE A 77 -2.28 9.10 -7.83
C ILE A 77 -2.33 8.25 -6.56
N ASN A 78 -1.23 7.52 -6.30
CA ASN A 78 -0.96 6.99 -4.98
C ASN A 78 0.06 7.92 -4.29
N PRO A 79 -0.42 8.85 -3.43
CA PRO A 79 0.40 9.96 -2.95
C PRO A 79 1.40 9.54 -1.88
N GLY A 80 2.63 10.04 -1.98
CA GLY A 80 3.72 9.82 -1.01
C GLY A 80 3.65 10.72 0.24
N SER A 81 2.66 11.63 0.33
CA SER A 81 2.46 12.52 1.48
C SER A 81 0.98 12.84 1.65
N PRO A 82 0.49 12.96 2.90
CA PRO A 82 -0.92 13.26 3.15
C PRO A 82 -1.30 14.73 2.86
N THR A 83 -0.35 15.67 2.88
CA THR A 83 -0.62 17.13 2.85
C THR A 83 0.12 17.88 1.76
N ALA A 84 1.25 17.38 1.28
CA ALA A 84 2.14 18.12 0.38
C ALA A 84 1.53 18.40 -1.00
N PHE A 85 0.47 17.70 -1.37
CA PHE A 85 -0.17 17.82 -2.68
C PHE A 85 -1.32 18.85 -2.70
N ASP A 86 -1.75 19.38 -1.58
CA ASP A 86 -2.90 20.29 -1.50
C ASP A 86 -2.79 21.46 -2.50
N PRO A 87 -1.65 22.19 -2.62
CA PRO A 87 -1.55 23.29 -3.57
C PRO A 87 -1.62 22.87 -5.04
N ILE A 88 -1.05 21.69 -5.38
CA ILE A 88 -1.03 21.24 -6.78
C ILE A 88 -2.38 20.63 -7.18
N PHE A 89 -3.09 20.00 -6.26
CA PHE A 89 -4.44 19.49 -6.51
C PHE A 89 -5.44 20.64 -6.71
N ALA A 90 -5.31 21.74 -5.96
CA ALA A 90 -6.09 22.96 -6.20
C ALA A 90 -5.84 23.53 -7.60
N GLN A 91 -4.59 23.48 -8.09
CA GLN A 91 -4.26 23.90 -9.46
C GLN A 91 -4.86 22.96 -10.53
N ALA A 92 -4.85 21.65 -10.29
CA ALA A 92 -5.49 20.68 -11.17
C ALA A 92 -7.00 20.92 -11.27
N LYS A 93 -7.67 21.11 -10.12
CA LYS A 93 -9.09 21.45 -10.06
C LYS A 93 -9.42 22.75 -10.81
N ALA A 94 -8.61 23.80 -10.66
CA ALA A 94 -8.79 25.06 -11.39
C ALA A 94 -8.69 24.90 -12.91
N ARG A 95 -8.09 23.82 -13.39
CA ARG A 95 -8.01 23.42 -14.81
C ARG A 95 -9.07 22.38 -15.20
N ASN A 96 -10.06 22.14 -14.35
CA ASN A 96 -11.09 21.09 -14.51
C ASN A 96 -10.50 19.67 -14.65
N ILE A 97 -9.36 19.38 -14.04
CA ILE A 97 -8.75 18.06 -14.01
C ILE A 97 -9.20 17.37 -12.72
N LEU A 98 -9.83 16.21 -12.84
CA LEU A 98 -10.24 15.39 -11.71
C LEU A 98 -9.00 14.74 -11.07
N VAL A 99 -8.89 14.80 -9.75
CA VAL A 99 -7.84 14.09 -9.01
C VAL A 99 -8.47 12.98 -8.18
N VAL A 100 -7.94 11.76 -8.33
CA VAL A 100 -8.32 10.59 -7.53
C VAL A 100 -7.08 10.09 -6.80
N ALA A 101 -7.08 10.24 -5.49
CA ALA A 101 -6.05 9.68 -4.60
C ALA A 101 -6.43 8.24 -4.25
N THR A 102 -5.53 7.29 -4.51
CA THR A 102 -5.78 5.87 -4.28
C THR A 102 -4.93 5.32 -3.15
N ASP A 103 -5.49 4.42 -2.35
CA ASP A 103 -4.86 3.66 -1.28
C ASP A 103 -4.32 4.53 -0.12
N ALA A 104 -3.59 5.59 -0.40
CA ALA A 104 -3.07 6.53 0.57
C ALA A 104 -3.95 7.79 0.64
N GLU A 105 -4.53 8.06 1.80
CA GLU A 105 -5.43 9.19 2.01
C GLU A 105 -4.68 10.53 2.05
N VAL A 106 -5.31 11.58 1.54
CA VAL A 106 -4.81 12.95 1.55
C VAL A 106 -5.77 13.89 2.28
N SER A 107 -5.24 15.00 2.82
CA SER A 107 -6.04 16.04 3.48
C SER A 107 -6.83 16.90 2.50
N SER A 108 -6.39 16.97 1.26
CA SER A 108 -7.01 17.81 0.22
C SER A 108 -8.45 17.41 -0.07
N LYS A 109 -9.34 18.41 -0.04
CA LYS A 109 -10.74 18.28 -0.49
C LYS A 109 -10.90 18.38 -2.01
N ASP A 110 -9.82 18.64 -2.72
CA ASP A 110 -9.77 18.74 -4.18
C ASP A 110 -9.39 17.41 -4.85
N ALA A 111 -9.27 16.35 -4.06
CA ALA A 111 -9.11 14.98 -4.52
C ALA A 111 -10.23 14.09 -3.98
N ILE A 112 -10.67 13.13 -4.78
CA ILE A 112 -11.54 12.04 -4.34
C ILE A 112 -10.64 10.93 -3.82
N TYR A 113 -10.86 10.48 -2.59
CA TYR A 113 -10.16 9.33 -2.05
C TYR A 113 -10.89 8.03 -2.42
N VAL A 114 -10.13 7.07 -2.96
CA VAL A 114 -10.59 5.71 -3.23
C VAL A 114 -9.60 4.74 -2.59
N GLY A 115 -10.02 4.09 -1.52
CA GLY A 115 -9.17 3.18 -0.76
C GLY A 115 -9.94 2.47 0.34
N ILE A 116 -9.18 1.82 1.22
CA ILE A 116 -9.70 1.18 2.42
C ILE A 116 -9.37 2.02 3.66
N ASP A 117 -10.06 1.76 4.76
CA ASP A 117 -9.64 2.28 6.06
C ASP A 117 -8.38 1.52 6.52
N GLN A 118 -7.21 2.10 6.23
CA GLN A 118 -5.89 1.52 6.53
C GLN A 118 -5.70 1.29 8.03
N LYS A 119 -6.26 2.17 8.86
CA LYS A 119 -6.18 2.06 10.32
C LYS A 119 -7.02 0.87 10.82
N ALA A 120 -8.25 0.75 10.36
CA ALA A 120 -9.14 -0.35 10.72
C ALA A 120 -8.59 -1.70 10.22
N TRP A 121 -8.04 -1.74 9.00
CA TRP A 121 -7.39 -2.92 8.45
C TRP A 121 -6.24 -3.40 9.35
N ALA A 122 -5.34 -2.51 9.75
CA ALA A 122 -4.22 -2.82 10.63
C ALA A 122 -4.68 -3.22 12.04
N ALA A 123 -5.71 -2.55 12.57
CA ALA A 123 -6.30 -2.91 13.85
C ALA A 123 -6.88 -4.34 13.84
N GLN A 124 -7.51 -4.76 12.74
CA GLN A 124 -8.06 -6.10 12.61
C GLN A 124 -6.96 -7.18 12.65
N SER A 125 -5.87 -6.99 11.89
CA SER A 125 -4.76 -7.95 11.89
C SER A 125 -3.99 -7.96 13.23
N ALA A 126 -3.85 -6.80 13.87
CA ALA A 126 -3.25 -6.70 15.19
C ALA A 126 -4.11 -7.39 16.28
N GLN A 127 -5.44 -7.27 16.18
CA GLN A 127 -6.37 -7.95 17.07
C GLN A 127 -6.22 -9.46 16.92
N TRP A 128 -6.17 -9.97 15.69
CA TRP A 128 -5.91 -11.39 15.44
C TRP A 128 -4.60 -11.85 16.11
N LEU A 129 -3.51 -11.09 15.98
CA LEU A 129 -2.23 -11.44 16.59
C LEU A 129 -2.32 -11.43 18.12
N ALA A 130 -3.00 -10.44 18.71
CA ALA A 130 -3.22 -10.38 20.16
C ALA A 130 -4.01 -11.61 20.66
N ASP A 131 -5.05 -12.01 19.94
CA ASP A 131 -5.86 -13.18 20.26
C ASP A 131 -5.06 -14.48 20.12
N ALA A 132 -4.27 -14.63 19.05
CA ALA A 132 -3.39 -15.77 18.84
C ALA A 132 -2.35 -15.93 19.97
N LEU A 133 -1.88 -14.82 20.51
CA LEU A 133 -0.96 -14.77 21.65
C LEU A 133 -1.67 -14.81 23.01
N GLN A 134 -3.00 -14.91 23.03
CA GLN A 134 -3.80 -14.90 24.27
C GLN A 134 -3.54 -13.65 25.13
N GLY A 135 -3.30 -12.52 24.47
CA GLY A 135 -3.10 -11.21 25.09
C GLY A 135 -1.76 -10.98 25.77
N LYS A 136 -0.76 -11.85 25.56
CA LYS A 136 0.55 -11.73 26.21
C LYS A 136 1.71 -12.20 25.32
N GLY A 137 2.88 -11.63 25.49
CA GLY A 137 4.10 -12.06 24.79
C GLY A 137 4.93 -10.88 24.28
N LYS A 138 6.05 -11.22 23.67
CA LYS A 138 6.97 -10.27 23.06
C LYS A 138 6.79 -10.28 21.55
N ILE A 139 6.55 -9.12 20.95
CA ILE A 139 6.32 -9.00 19.52
C ILE A 139 7.27 -7.96 18.91
N VAL A 140 7.45 -8.06 17.60
CA VAL A 140 8.06 -7.01 16.77
C VAL A 140 7.10 -6.59 15.69
N ALA A 141 7.26 -5.38 15.15
CA ALA A 141 6.50 -4.89 14.01
C ALA A 141 7.42 -4.57 12.84
N ILE A 142 7.02 -4.96 11.62
CA ILE A 142 7.70 -4.63 10.37
C ILE A 142 6.78 -3.76 9.52
N ASN A 143 7.16 -2.50 9.38
CA ASN A 143 6.40 -1.44 8.74
C ASN A 143 6.85 -1.20 7.30
N GLY A 144 6.02 -0.50 6.52
CA GLY A 144 6.30 -0.09 5.16
C GLY A 144 7.26 1.09 5.07
N ILE A 145 6.92 2.09 4.25
CA ILE A 145 7.70 3.31 4.05
C ILE A 145 7.30 4.35 5.09
N ALA A 146 8.25 4.77 5.91
CA ALA A 146 8.04 5.82 6.91
C ALA A 146 7.52 7.13 6.27
N GLY A 147 6.54 7.77 6.91
CA GLY A 147 5.93 9.00 6.41
C GLY A 147 4.90 8.82 5.29
N ASN A 148 4.75 7.62 4.73
CA ASN A 148 3.67 7.34 3.78
C ASN A 148 2.32 7.28 4.52
N PRO A 149 1.26 7.92 4.01
CA PRO A 149 -0.04 8.00 4.71
C PRO A 149 -0.63 6.63 5.08
N ALA A 150 -0.56 5.66 4.18
CA ALA A 150 -1.07 4.32 4.46
C ALA A 150 -0.24 3.63 5.56
N ASN A 151 1.10 3.78 5.53
CA ASN A 151 1.97 3.26 6.58
C ASN A 151 1.64 3.87 7.95
N GLU A 152 1.53 5.19 8.03
CA GLU A 152 1.27 5.88 9.29
C GLU A 152 -0.11 5.51 9.87
N ALA A 153 -1.13 5.39 9.03
CA ALA A 153 -2.46 4.95 9.45
C ALA A 153 -2.43 3.50 9.99
N ARG A 154 -1.71 2.61 9.32
CA ARG A 154 -1.53 1.21 9.77
C ARG A 154 -0.78 1.13 11.10
N VAL A 155 0.29 1.93 11.25
CA VAL A 155 1.04 2.03 12.52
C VAL A 155 0.14 2.50 13.65
N ALA A 156 -0.67 3.53 13.42
CA ALA A 156 -1.65 4.00 14.41
C ALA A 156 -2.66 2.89 14.78
N GLY A 157 -3.12 2.12 13.79
CA GLY A 157 -4.09 1.04 13.99
C GLY A 157 -3.58 -0.07 14.89
N TYR A 158 -2.41 -0.65 14.60
CA TYR A 158 -1.90 -1.75 15.44
C TYR A 158 -1.47 -1.27 16.83
N ARG A 159 -0.89 -0.07 16.94
CA ARG A 159 -0.51 0.48 18.25
C ARG A 159 -1.71 0.68 19.17
N GLU A 160 -2.84 1.14 18.63
CA GLU A 160 -4.08 1.29 19.39
C GLU A 160 -4.61 -0.05 19.91
N VAL A 161 -4.45 -1.12 19.16
CA VAL A 161 -4.84 -2.47 19.61
C VAL A 161 -3.90 -2.94 20.69
N PHE A 162 -2.58 -2.96 20.45
CA PHE A 162 -1.64 -3.50 21.43
C PHE A 162 -1.61 -2.70 22.74
N ALA A 163 -1.93 -1.41 22.71
CA ALA A 163 -2.10 -0.60 23.93
C ALA A 163 -3.19 -1.13 24.88
N LYS A 164 -4.14 -1.95 24.40
CA LYS A 164 -5.19 -2.58 25.22
C LYS A 164 -4.71 -3.86 25.93
N TYR A 165 -3.53 -4.35 25.57
CA TYR A 165 -2.95 -5.61 26.08
C TYR A 165 -1.63 -5.32 26.81
N PRO A 166 -1.66 -5.00 28.12
CA PRO A 166 -0.47 -4.59 28.87
C PRO A 166 0.62 -5.66 28.95
N ASP A 167 0.24 -6.94 28.76
CA ASP A 167 1.17 -8.06 28.78
C ASP A 167 1.76 -8.38 27.38
N ILE A 168 1.37 -7.63 26.33
CA ILE A 168 2.02 -7.65 25.03
C ILE A 168 3.09 -6.55 25.00
N GLN A 169 4.33 -6.95 24.81
CA GLN A 169 5.48 -6.04 24.74
C GLN A 169 5.93 -5.89 23.27
N VAL A 170 5.79 -4.70 22.72
CA VAL A 170 6.33 -4.38 21.40
C VAL A 170 7.82 -4.05 21.57
N MET A 171 8.69 -5.04 21.26
CA MET A 171 10.13 -4.96 21.48
C MET A 171 10.84 -4.03 20.49
N ASN A 172 10.34 -3.98 19.25
CA ASN A 172 10.88 -3.13 18.20
C ASN A 172 9.85 -2.90 17.09
N GLU A 173 9.98 -1.76 16.41
CA GLU A 173 9.26 -1.42 15.20
C GLU A 173 10.28 -1.00 14.14
N ALA A 174 10.34 -1.72 13.02
CA ALA A 174 11.31 -1.49 11.94
C ALA A 174 10.59 -1.23 10.62
N ASN A 175 11.18 -0.43 9.75
CA ASN A 175 10.67 -0.18 8.40
C ASN A 175 11.43 -1.03 7.38
N ALA A 176 10.72 -1.68 6.47
CA ALA A 176 11.29 -2.49 5.39
C ALA A 176 10.68 -2.18 4.01
N GLY A 177 10.04 -1.00 3.87
CA GLY A 177 9.71 -0.37 2.60
C GLY A 177 8.73 -1.12 1.70
N TRP A 178 7.96 -2.07 2.21
CA TRP A 178 7.10 -2.98 1.43
C TRP A 178 7.88 -3.83 0.42
N ASP A 179 9.15 -4.11 0.72
CA ASP A 179 10.03 -4.96 -0.09
C ASP A 179 10.26 -6.30 0.60
N GLN A 180 10.07 -7.41 -0.12
CA GLN A 180 10.18 -8.76 0.43
C GLN A 180 11.59 -9.08 0.94
N ALA A 181 12.61 -8.69 0.19
CA ALA A 181 13.99 -8.98 0.57
C ALA A 181 14.40 -8.18 1.81
N GLN A 182 13.99 -6.91 1.87
CA GLN A 182 14.20 -6.08 3.06
C GLN A 182 13.38 -6.60 4.25
N GLY A 183 12.15 -7.07 4.03
CA GLY A 183 11.33 -7.72 5.05
C GLY A 183 12.03 -8.95 5.66
N GLN A 184 12.59 -9.80 4.81
CA GLN A 184 13.35 -10.97 5.23
C GLN A 184 14.61 -10.59 6.04
N GLN A 185 15.41 -9.65 5.53
CA GLN A 185 16.62 -9.18 6.20
C GLN A 185 16.31 -8.52 7.54
N THR A 186 15.25 -7.70 7.58
CA THR A 186 14.78 -7.05 8.82
C THR A 186 14.37 -8.08 9.84
N MET A 187 13.60 -9.09 9.44
CA MET A 187 13.19 -10.15 10.36
C MET A 187 14.38 -10.98 10.87
N GLN A 188 15.36 -11.28 10.04
CA GLN A 188 16.60 -11.95 10.47
C GLN A 188 17.32 -11.15 11.56
N ASN A 189 17.47 -9.83 11.38
CA ASN A 189 18.09 -8.95 12.35
C ASN A 189 17.29 -8.88 13.67
N LEU A 190 15.96 -8.82 13.56
CA LEU A 190 15.07 -8.80 14.73
C LEU A 190 15.15 -10.11 15.51
N LEU A 191 15.21 -11.27 14.85
CA LEU A 191 15.37 -12.58 15.50
C LEU A 191 16.74 -12.73 16.18
N ALA A 192 17.79 -12.15 15.62
CA ALA A 192 19.12 -12.15 16.24
C ALA A 192 19.15 -11.28 17.50
N THR A 193 18.44 -10.14 17.49
CA THR A 193 18.38 -9.19 18.61
C THR A 193 17.40 -9.62 19.69
N TYR A 194 16.28 -10.18 19.29
CA TYR A 194 15.16 -10.58 20.17
C TYR A 194 14.82 -12.06 19.96
N PRO A 195 15.66 -13.00 20.42
CA PRO A 195 15.51 -14.42 20.11
C PRO A 195 14.28 -15.08 20.77
N ASP A 196 13.65 -14.41 21.71
CA ASP A 196 12.53 -14.91 22.52
C ASP A 196 11.16 -14.28 22.16
N ILE A 197 11.05 -13.63 20.98
CA ILE A 197 9.77 -13.11 20.51
C ILE A 197 8.77 -14.24 20.20
N ASN A 198 7.49 -13.94 20.43
CA ASN A 198 6.38 -14.86 20.22
C ASN A 198 5.50 -14.46 19.02
N GLY A 199 5.62 -13.23 18.56
CA GLY A 199 4.81 -12.72 17.46
C GLY A 199 5.51 -11.69 16.61
N VAL A 200 5.05 -11.59 15.35
CA VAL A 200 5.41 -10.50 14.45
C VAL A 200 4.16 -9.95 13.78
N TRP A 201 3.99 -8.65 13.90
CA TRP A 201 3.05 -7.92 13.08
C TRP A 201 3.80 -7.37 11.88
N VAL A 202 3.43 -7.78 10.69
CA VAL A 202 4.10 -7.35 9.46
C VAL A 202 3.06 -6.85 8.45
N GLN A 203 3.35 -5.73 7.81
CA GLN A 203 2.51 -5.23 6.72
C GLN A 203 2.67 -6.10 5.48
N ASP A 204 1.60 -6.14 4.66
CA ASP A 204 1.59 -6.80 3.37
C ASP A 204 2.78 -6.37 2.47
N GLY A 205 3.14 -7.22 1.52
CA GLY A 205 4.31 -7.03 0.67
C GLY A 205 5.64 -7.45 1.31
N MET A 206 5.65 -7.84 2.60
CA MET A 206 6.86 -8.26 3.34
C MET A 206 6.67 -9.56 4.11
N ALA A 207 5.43 -10.06 4.23
CA ALA A 207 5.12 -11.16 5.13
C ALA A 207 5.79 -12.47 4.70
N ASP A 208 5.86 -12.80 3.41
CA ASP A 208 6.57 -13.98 2.93
C ASP A 208 8.07 -13.91 3.24
N GLY A 209 8.69 -12.73 3.05
CA GLY A 209 10.08 -12.52 3.43
C GLY A 209 10.32 -12.70 4.93
N ALA A 210 9.48 -12.10 5.77
CA ALA A 210 9.56 -12.26 7.21
C ALA A 210 9.36 -13.72 7.63
N TRP A 211 8.41 -14.41 7.02
CA TRP A 211 8.15 -15.82 7.30
C TRP A 211 9.33 -16.72 6.90
N ARG A 212 9.97 -16.49 5.76
CA ARG A 212 11.21 -17.22 5.37
C ARG A 212 12.34 -17.06 6.38
N ALA A 213 12.46 -15.89 7.00
CA ALA A 213 13.44 -15.68 8.07
C ALA A 213 13.08 -16.47 9.34
N ILE A 214 11.80 -16.51 9.72
CA ILE A 214 11.30 -17.30 10.87
C ILE A 214 11.55 -18.80 10.63
N GLU A 215 11.28 -19.27 9.42
CA GLU A 215 11.49 -20.64 8.99
C GLU A 215 12.97 -21.03 9.00
N GLY A 216 13.82 -20.17 8.42
CA GLY A 216 15.28 -20.36 8.43
C GLY A 216 15.89 -20.40 9.83
N ALA A 217 15.23 -19.77 10.81
CA ALA A 217 15.57 -19.83 12.24
C ALA A 217 14.97 -21.03 12.97
N GLY A 218 14.15 -21.86 12.32
CA GLY A 218 13.48 -23.02 12.92
C GLY A 218 12.38 -22.63 13.93
N LYS A 219 11.78 -21.45 13.82
CA LYS A 219 10.85 -20.88 14.81
C LYS A 219 9.37 -20.86 14.38
N THR A 220 9.02 -21.56 13.32
CA THR A 220 7.64 -21.57 12.76
C THR A 220 6.56 -22.05 13.74
N LYS A 221 6.92 -22.86 14.73
CA LYS A 221 6.00 -23.35 15.77
C LYS A 221 5.91 -22.45 17.00
N SER A 222 6.74 -21.43 17.11
CA SER A 222 6.86 -20.59 18.30
C SER A 222 6.56 -19.11 18.06
N ILE A 223 6.41 -18.71 16.81
CA ILE A 223 6.13 -17.32 16.43
C ILE A 223 4.83 -17.28 15.63
N ALA A 224 3.85 -16.52 16.13
CA ALA A 224 2.67 -16.15 15.34
C ALA A 224 3.00 -14.93 14.46
N ALA A 225 2.60 -14.96 13.20
CA ALA A 225 2.86 -13.88 12.28
C ALA A 225 1.60 -13.46 11.54
N THR A 226 1.40 -12.16 11.34
CA THR A 226 0.41 -11.68 10.39
C THR A 226 0.87 -11.97 8.97
N GLY A 227 -0.08 -12.17 8.06
CA GLY A 227 0.18 -12.54 6.68
C GLY A 227 -0.09 -11.44 5.68
N GLU A 228 -0.14 -11.84 4.41
CA GLU A 228 -0.49 -11.00 3.28
C GLU A 228 -1.39 -11.77 2.30
N ILE A 229 -2.11 -11.05 1.43
CA ILE A 229 -3.03 -11.67 0.45
C ILE A 229 -2.38 -11.97 -0.90
N ARG A 230 -1.07 -11.85 -1.03
CA ARG A 230 -0.37 -12.19 -2.27
C ARG A 230 -0.50 -13.68 -2.56
N LYS A 231 -0.63 -14.00 -3.85
CA LYS A 231 -0.85 -15.37 -4.31
C LYS A 231 0.20 -16.34 -3.78
N ASP A 232 1.47 -16.00 -3.84
CA ASP A 232 2.57 -16.86 -3.42
C ASP A 232 2.52 -17.15 -1.91
N PHE A 233 2.28 -16.12 -1.09
CA PHE A 233 2.09 -16.27 0.34
C PHE A 233 0.87 -17.15 0.65
N MET A 234 -0.27 -16.86 0.05
CA MET A 234 -1.50 -17.62 0.26
C MET A 234 -1.37 -19.09 -0.16
N THR A 235 -0.69 -19.35 -1.29
CA THR A 235 -0.42 -20.72 -1.74
C THR A 235 0.44 -21.48 -0.74
N ARG A 236 1.47 -20.83 -0.23
CA ARG A 236 2.37 -21.40 0.77
C ARG A 236 1.64 -21.61 2.10
N TRP A 237 0.90 -20.62 2.58
CA TRP A 237 0.09 -20.73 3.79
C TRP A 237 -0.91 -21.89 3.71
N ASP A 238 -1.58 -22.06 2.56
CA ASP A 238 -2.52 -23.17 2.36
C ASP A 238 -1.82 -24.55 2.39
N ALA A 239 -0.62 -24.65 1.84
CA ALA A 239 0.16 -25.88 1.84
C ALA A 239 0.73 -26.24 3.23
N GLU A 240 1.25 -25.25 3.94
CA GLU A 240 2.02 -25.44 5.18
C GLU A 240 1.17 -25.24 6.46
N LYS A 241 0.04 -24.55 6.36
CA LYS A 241 -0.90 -24.27 7.47
C LYS A 241 -0.23 -23.62 8.70
N PHE A 242 0.68 -22.68 8.47
CA PHE A 242 1.34 -21.91 9.53
C PHE A 242 0.50 -20.74 10.03
#